data_8672c997272a2cdc75f66903d1424e86
#
_entry.id   8672c997272a2cdc75f66903d1424e86
#
_cell.length_a   1.000
_cell.length_b   1.000
_cell.length_c   1.000
_cell.angle_alpha   90.00
_cell.angle_beta   90.00
_cell.angle_gamma   90.00
#
_symmetry.space_group_name_H-M   'P 1'
#
loop_
_entity.id
_entity.type
_entity.pdbx_description
1 polymer ?
#
loop_
_entity_poly.entity_id
_entity_poly.type
_entity_poly.pdbx_seq_one_letter_code
_entity_poly.pdbx_strand_id
1 'polypeptide(L)'
;MCYKIKVQNKNAEKLDRKLDELNAPQFLRDYLNELESKSGALNYLVAIKDFLQWLIESNIINKKSISGIEVSDFSDLRPQNISSYLRYKETNGMSPTTTETRKNIIKSFIKNVYSYRECLLRELYNSMEDFSKQIKYKGISSKNNLTQKLPTENQLNDMEEKIMRKKDECVRNRNIAIFRVLRGTGIRESELAGLDLSDLHLDENSECIDLNDMSHIMVLPKGYQRETEKRPVYLTGSALKALREWLEYRNTLNNIVDKEAVFVNKNGTRTTERNIKQIFENYGNGITPHMMRHYYASIMNRNGNLAFVQQQLGHSSVNTTVNNYANGAVGMREKLMEM
;
A
#
# COMPACT_ATOMS: atom_id res chain seq x y z
N MET A 1 2.27 5.98 20.97
CA MET A 1 1.91 6.56 19.63
C MET A 1 2.05 5.46 18.61
N CYS A 2 0.96 5.15 17.91
CA CYS A 2 0.88 4.07 16.90
C CYS A 2 1.98 4.22 15.85
N TYR A 3 2.58 3.10 15.43
CA TYR A 3 3.66 3.08 14.42
C TYR A 3 3.29 3.82 13.12
N LYS A 4 2.05 3.67 12.64
CA LYS A 4 1.58 4.39 11.44
C LYS A 4 1.65 5.91 11.57
N ILE A 5 1.30 6.45 12.74
CA ILE A 5 1.39 7.90 13.00
C ILE A 5 2.85 8.35 12.95
N LYS A 6 3.77 7.57 13.54
CA LYS A 6 5.23 7.85 13.45
C LYS A 6 5.71 7.88 12.00
N VAL A 7 5.24 6.95 11.16
CA VAL A 7 5.57 6.90 9.72
C VAL A 7 4.97 8.08 8.97
N GLN A 8 3.71 8.47 9.26
CA GLN A 8 3.07 9.64 8.65
C GLN A 8 3.81 10.92 8.99
N ASN A 9 4.17 11.13 10.27
CA ASN A 9 4.93 12.31 10.70
C ASN A 9 6.30 12.38 9.99
N LYS A 10 7.03 11.27 9.93
CA LYS A 10 8.29 11.20 9.20
C LYS A 10 8.14 11.52 7.70
N ASN A 11 7.04 11.08 7.10
CA ASN A 11 6.76 11.39 5.69
C ASN A 11 6.33 12.85 5.51
N ALA A 12 5.65 13.46 6.48
CA ALA A 12 5.34 14.90 6.48
C ALA A 12 6.62 15.73 6.52
N GLU A 13 7.51 15.47 7.47
CA GLU A 13 8.82 16.15 7.56
C GLU A 13 9.64 16.01 6.27
N LYS A 14 9.60 14.81 5.66
CA LYS A 14 10.27 14.57 4.38
C LYS A 14 9.63 15.33 3.23
N LEU A 15 8.31 15.48 3.24
CA LEU A 15 7.57 16.26 2.25
C LEU A 15 7.94 17.73 2.36
N ASP A 16 7.88 18.30 3.57
CA ASP A 16 8.22 19.71 3.84
C ASP A 16 9.64 20.03 3.37
N ARG A 17 10.62 19.21 3.76
CA ARG A 17 12.01 19.37 3.31
C ARG A 17 12.13 19.38 1.78
N LYS A 18 11.42 18.47 1.08
CA LYS A 18 11.45 18.42 -0.40
C LYS A 18 10.79 19.61 -1.05
N LEU A 19 9.74 20.15 -0.43
CA LEU A 19 9.06 21.36 -0.88
C LEU A 19 9.96 22.59 -0.68
N ASP A 20 10.73 22.63 0.41
CA ASP A 20 11.71 23.67 0.67
C ASP A 20 12.91 23.62 -0.30
N GLU A 21 13.48 22.43 -0.52
CA GLU A 21 14.53 22.20 -1.52
C GLU A 21 14.11 22.64 -2.93
N LEU A 22 12.82 22.50 -3.26
CA LEU A 22 12.25 22.91 -4.54
C LEU A 22 11.92 24.41 -4.59
N ASN A 23 11.93 25.13 -3.46
CA ASN A 23 11.29 26.42 -3.30
C ASN A 23 9.87 26.42 -3.89
N ALA A 24 9.11 25.38 -3.53
CA ALA A 24 7.81 25.10 -4.13
C ALA A 24 6.84 26.28 -3.96
N PRO A 25 6.10 26.70 -5.00
CA PRO A 25 5.11 27.76 -4.88
C PRO A 25 3.96 27.35 -3.94
N GLN A 26 3.31 28.36 -3.34
CA GLN A 26 2.34 28.14 -2.25
C GLN A 26 1.18 27.23 -2.65
N PHE A 27 0.60 27.40 -3.84
CA PHE A 27 -0.50 26.54 -4.31
C PHE A 27 -0.13 25.04 -4.37
N LEU A 28 1.14 24.73 -4.67
CA LEU A 28 1.62 23.35 -4.69
C LEU A 28 1.82 22.81 -3.27
N ARG A 29 2.30 23.65 -2.35
CA ARG A 29 2.42 23.31 -0.93
C ARG A 29 1.05 23.02 -0.32
N ASP A 30 0.08 23.90 -0.55
CA ASP A 30 -1.28 23.77 -0.03
C ASP A 30 -1.92 22.48 -0.53
N TYR A 31 -1.88 22.23 -1.84
CA TYR A 31 -2.42 21.01 -2.42
C TYR A 31 -1.83 19.72 -1.81
N LEU A 32 -0.50 19.65 -1.68
CA LEU A 32 0.15 18.46 -1.17
C LEU A 32 -0.05 18.27 0.33
N ASN A 33 -0.22 19.37 1.07
CA ASN A 33 -0.49 19.32 2.51
C ASN A 33 -1.95 18.95 2.84
N GLU A 34 -2.90 19.22 1.97
CA GLU A 34 -4.28 18.77 2.09
C GLU A 34 -4.46 17.25 1.89
N LEU A 35 -3.49 16.58 1.25
CA LEU A 35 -3.59 15.14 1.05
C LEU A 35 -3.45 14.37 2.36
N GLU A 36 -4.44 13.53 2.68
CA GLU A 36 -4.48 12.73 3.91
C GLU A 36 -3.24 11.83 4.07
N SER A 37 -2.81 11.18 2.98
CA SER A 37 -1.65 10.28 2.98
C SER A 37 -0.38 11.02 2.64
N LYS A 38 0.51 11.26 3.59
CA LYS A 38 1.80 11.90 3.35
C LYS A 38 2.75 11.06 2.49
N SER A 39 2.62 9.74 2.52
CA SER A 39 3.28 8.84 1.56
C SER A 39 2.72 9.03 0.14
N GLY A 40 1.40 9.21 0.01
CA GLY A 40 0.74 9.58 -1.24
C GLY A 40 1.22 10.94 -1.75
N ALA A 41 1.27 11.95 -0.88
CA ALA A 41 1.73 13.30 -1.21
C ALA A 41 3.17 13.31 -1.76
N LEU A 42 4.07 12.50 -1.21
CA LEU A 42 5.44 12.35 -1.75
C LEU A 42 5.45 11.79 -3.17
N ASN A 43 4.58 10.82 -3.50
CA ASN A 43 4.45 10.30 -4.86
C ASN A 43 3.83 11.32 -5.81
N TYR A 44 2.85 12.08 -5.31
CA TYR A 44 2.22 13.18 -6.06
C TYR A 44 3.24 14.27 -6.38
N LEU A 45 4.08 14.67 -5.39
CA LEU A 45 5.15 15.65 -5.60
C LEU A 45 6.08 15.21 -6.75
N VAL A 46 6.50 13.95 -6.80
CA VAL A 46 7.36 13.44 -7.88
C VAL A 46 6.69 13.57 -9.23
N ALA A 47 5.42 13.19 -9.33
CA ALA A 47 4.68 13.24 -10.59
C ALA A 47 4.40 14.68 -11.06
N ILE A 48 4.01 15.56 -10.11
CA ILE A 48 3.70 16.97 -10.42
C ILE A 48 4.98 17.73 -10.76
N LYS A 49 6.05 17.56 -9.98
CA LYS A 49 7.36 18.18 -10.28
C LYS A 49 7.81 17.86 -11.71
N ASP A 50 7.73 16.58 -12.09
CA ASP A 50 8.14 16.13 -13.43
C ASP A 50 7.24 16.73 -14.53
N PHE A 51 5.95 16.87 -14.27
CA PHE A 51 5.02 17.53 -15.20
C PHE A 51 5.28 19.02 -15.34
N LEU A 52 5.45 19.75 -14.23
CA LEU A 52 5.74 21.19 -14.23
C LEU A 52 7.06 21.49 -14.93
N GLN A 53 8.08 20.67 -14.71
CA GLN A 53 9.37 20.79 -15.37
C GLN A 53 9.22 20.62 -16.89
N TRP A 54 8.44 19.62 -17.32
CA TRP A 54 8.16 19.41 -18.74
C TRP A 54 7.39 20.57 -19.38
N LEU A 55 6.45 21.21 -18.66
CA LEU A 55 5.72 22.40 -19.16
C LEU A 55 6.68 23.57 -19.42
N ILE A 56 7.68 23.76 -18.56
CA ILE A 56 8.73 24.78 -18.75
C ILE A 56 9.61 24.40 -19.95
N GLU A 57 10.14 23.20 -20.01
CA GLU A 57 11.02 22.72 -21.09
C GLU A 57 10.35 22.76 -22.48
N SER A 58 9.03 22.55 -22.51
CA SER A 58 8.22 22.59 -23.72
C SER A 58 7.73 24.03 -24.07
N ASN A 59 8.18 25.05 -23.33
CA ASN A 59 7.76 26.45 -23.49
C ASN A 59 6.23 26.68 -23.43
N ILE A 60 5.51 25.80 -22.70
CA ILE A 60 4.06 25.96 -22.43
C ILE A 60 3.87 26.95 -21.29
N ILE A 61 4.75 26.90 -20.28
CA ILE A 61 4.88 27.91 -19.24
C ILE A 61 6.22 28.62 -19.39
N ASN A 62 6.16 29.94 -19.56
CA ASN A 62 7.36 30.75 -19.75
C ASN A 62 7.98 31.19 -18.42
N LYS A 63 8.56 30.24 -17.70
CA LYS A 63 9.27 30.46 -16.43
C LYS A 63 10.62 29.76 -16.47
N LYS A 64 11.57 30.22 -15.64
CA LYS A 64 12.91 29.62 -15.55
C LYS A 64 12.98 28.40 -14.62
N SER A 65 12.06 28.34 -13.66
CA SER A 65 12.03 27.30 -12.62
C SER A 65 10.60 27.09 -12.09
N ILE A 66 10.38 25.97 -11.45
CA ILE A 66 9.09 25.65 -10.81
C ILE A 66 8.73 26.67 -9.72
N SER A 67 9.71 27.21 -9.02
CA SER A 67 9.49 28.20 -7.95
C SER A 67 8.87 29.51 -8.45
N GLY A 68 9.05 29.84 -9.73
CA GLY A 68 8.47 31.04 -10.33
C GLY A 68 7.10 30.82 -10.96
N ILE A 69 6.53 29.61 -10.91
CA ILE A 69 5.21 29.33 -11.48
C ILE A 69 4.13 29.91 -10.56
N GLU A 70 3.17 30.59 -11.18
CA GLU A 70 1.98 31.13 -10.54
C GLU A 70 0.72 30.43 -11.07
N VAL A 71 -0.40 30.55 -10.35
CA VAL A 71 -1.68 29.95 -10.77
C VAL A 71 -2.13 30.49 -12.13
N SER A 72 -1.88 31.75 -12.41
CA SER A 72 -2.16 32.39 -13.67
C SER A 72 -1.45 31.77 -14.88
N ASP A 73 -0.30 31.15 -14.70
CA ASP A 73 0.45 30.48 -15.78
C ASP A 73 -0.28 29.26 -16.35
N PHE A 74 -1.31 28.77 -15.66
CA PHE A 74 -2.14 27.65 -16.12
C PHE A 74 -3.33 28.08 -16.98
N SER A 75 -3.58 29.38 -17.19
CA SER A 75 -4.70 29.90 -17.98
C SER A 75 -4.73 29.37 -19.42
N ASP A 76 -3.56 29.20 -20.02
CA ASP A 76 -3.39 28.72 -21.39
C ASP A 76 -3.16 27.20 -21.50
N LEU A 77 -3.19 26.48 -20.36
CA LEU A 77 -3.00 25.04 -20.36
C LEU A 77 -4.18 24.35 -21.03
N ARG A 78 -3.91 23.52 -22.03
CA ARG A 78 -4.92 22.77 -22.79
C ARG A 78 -4.86 21.27 -22.45
N PRO A 79 -6.01 20.55 -22.59
CA PRO A 79 -6.04 19.08 -22.41
C PRO A 79 -5.00 18.34 -23.27
N GLN A 80 -4.70 18.88 -24.46
CA GLN A 80 -3.70 18.35 -25.39
C GLN A 80 -2.29 18.39 -24.81
N ASN A 81 -1.94 19.40 -24.00
CA ASN A 81 -0.63 19.49 -23.36
C ASN A 81 -0.42 18.32 -22.40
N ILE A 82 -1.44 17.97 -21.61
CA ILE A 82 -1.37 16.80 -20.71
C ILE A 82 -1.25 15.51 -21.53
N SER A 83 -2.04 15.37 -22.61
CA SER A 83 -1.96 14.20 -23.48
C SER A 83 -0.59 14.05 -24.13
N SER A 84 0.04 15.15 -24.55
CA SER A 84 1.39 15.18 -25.12
C SER A 84 2.46 14.80 -24.11
N TYR A 85 2.36 15.33 -22.87
CA TYR A 85 3.24 14.92 -21.77
C TYR A 85 3.16 13.42 -21.49
N LEU A 86 1.97 12.86 -21.40
CA LEU A 86 1.78 11.43 -21.11
C LEU A 86 2.37 10.54 -22.22
N ARG A 87 2.15 10.92 -23.49
CA ARG A 87 2.77 10.22 -24.63
C ARG A 87 4.29 10.34 -24.62
N TYR A 88 4.82 11.52 -24.34
CA TYR A 88 6.26 11.74 -24.19
C TYR A 88 6.86 10.81 -23.12
N LYS A 89 6.21 10.68 -21.97
CA LYS A 89 6.68 9.77 -20.90
C LYS A 89 6.63 8.30 -21.33
N GLU A 90 5.58 7.88 -22.01
CA GLU A 90 5.44 6.51 -22.50
C GLU A 90 6.50 6.18 -23.58
N THR A 91 6.74 7.09 -24.52
CA THR A 91 7.79 6.97 -25.53
C THR A 91 9.18 6.91 -24.91
N ASN A 92 9.40 7.56 -23.76
CA ASN A 92 10.65 7.52 -23.00
C ASN A 92 10.68 6.38 -21.97
N GLY A 93 9.89 5.31 -22.16
CA GLY A 93 10.00 4.05 -21.41
C GLY A 93 9.18 3.96 -20.13
N MET A 94 8.29 4.93 -19.85
CA MET A 94 7.38 4.77 -18.73
C MET A 94 6.31 3.74 -19.04
N SER A 95 6.05 2.83 -18.07
CA SER A 95 5.03 1.81 -18.26
C SER A 95 3.63 2.41 -18.38
N PRO A 96 2.72 1.82 -19.20
CA PRO A 96 1.35 2.33 -19.37
C PRO A 96 0.58 2.47 -18.05
N THR A 97 0.77 1.56 -17.10
CA THR A 97 0.13 1.62 -15.77
C THR A 97 0.63 2.82 -14.97
N THR A 98 1.94 3.10 -15.02
CA THR A 98 2.53 4.27 -14.36
C THR A 98 2.05 5.56 -15.01
N THR A 99 1.96 5.59 -16.34
CA THR A 99 1.45 6.75 -17.10
C THR A 99 -0.01 7.03 -16.76
N GLU A 100 -0.85 6.00 -16.65
CA GLU A 100 -2.26 6.15 -16.23
C GLU A 100 -2.35 6.69 -14.78
N THR A 101 -1.51 6.22 -13.88
CA THR A 101 -1.42 6.76 -12.52
C THR A 101 -1.02 8.23 -12.53
N ARG A 102 -0.02 8.62 -13.33
CA ARG A 102 0.39 10.03 -13.49
C ARG A 102 -0.73 10.89 -14.07
N LYS A 103 -1.46 10.39 -15.05
CA LYS A 103 -2.64 11.09 -15.59
C LYS A 103 -3.62 11.44 -14.48
N ASN A 104 -3.95 10.48 -13.62
CA ASN A 104 -4.90 10.70 -12.53
C ASN A 104 -4.38 11.71 -11.49
N ILE A 105 -3.09 11.66 -11.16
CA ILE A 105 -2.44 12.63 -10.28
C ILE A 105 -2.51 14.04 -10.89
N ILE A 106 -2.12 14.19 -12.15
CA ILE A 106 -2.11 15.48 -12.84
C ILE A 106 -3.53 16.04 -12.94
N LYS A 107 -4.52 15.21 -13.29
CA LYS A 107 -5.94 15.63 -13.31
C LYS A 107 -6.40 16.18 -11.96
N SER A 108 -6.08 15.47 -10.88
CA SER A 108 -6.41 15.91 -9.52
C SER A 108 -5.73 17.24 -9.17
N PHE A 109 -4.46 17.36 -9.49
CA PHE A 109 -3.68 18.58 -9.27
C PHE A 109 -4.25 19.78 -10.06
N ILE A 110 -4.48 19.63 -11.36
CA ILE A 110 -5.02 20.71 -12.20
C ILE A 110 -6.42 21.11 -11.75
N LYS A 111 -7.26 20.14 -11.33
CA LYS A 111 -8.55 20.44 -10.73
C LYS A 111 -8.42 21.33 -9.50
N ASN A 112 -7.43 21.07 -8.64
CA ASN A 112 -7.17 21.90 -7.46
C ASN A 112 -6.66 23.29 -7.86
N VAL A 113 -5.70 23.39 -8.81
CA VAL A 113 -5.19 24.66 -9.32
C VAL A 113 -6.33 25.54 -9.84
N TYR A 114 -7.27 24.97 -10.61
CA TYR A 114 -8.41 25.70 -11.14
C TYR A 114 -9.48 26.05 -10.10
N SER A 115 -9.50 25.37 -8.95
CA SER A 115 -10.37 25.73 -7.82
C SER A 115 -9.81 26.87 -6.96
N TYR A 116 -8.56 27.24 -7.16
CA TYR A 116 -7.94 28.39 -6.49
C TYR A 116 -8.66 29.68 -6.87
N ARG A 117 -9.08 30.46 -5.87
CA ARG A 117 -10.10 31.52 -5.93
C ARG A 117 -9.79 32.75 -6.78
N GLU A 118 -8.84 32.74 -7.66
CA GLU A 118 -8.62 33.85 -8.57
C GLU A 118 -9.66 33.84 -9.70
N CYS A 119 -10.36 34.97 -9.87
CA CYS A 119 -11.53 35.15 -10.75
C CYS A 119 -11.36 34.68 -12.18
N LEU A 120 -10.14 34.69 -12.70
CA LEU A 120 -9.78 34.28 -14.08
C LEU A 120 -9.93 32.78 -14.34
N LEU A 121 -9.87 31.95 -13.31
CA LEU A 121 -9.91 30.50 -13.44
C LEU A 121 -11.29 29.88 -13.14
N ARG A 122 -12.22 30.67 -12.65
CA ARG A 122 -13.57 30.21 -12.26
C ARG A 122 -14.40 29.71 -13.45
N GLU A 123 -14.26 30.34 -14.61
CA GLU A 123 -14.92 29.88 -15.84
C GLU A 123 -14.31 28.58 -16.36
N LEU A 124 -12.98 28.43 -16.25
CA LEU A 124 -12.27 27.21 -16.58
C LEU A 124 -12.62 26.06 -15.62
N TYR A 125 -12.84 26.35 -14.34
CA TYR A 125 -13.28 25.34 -13.36
C TYR A 125 -14.66 24.77 -13.70
N ASN A 126 -15.60 25.60 -14.14
CA ASN A 126 -16.93 25.16 -14.56
C ASN A 126 -16.89 24.25 -15.81
N SER A 127 -15.83 24.35 -16.63
CA SER A 127 -15.57 23.51 -17.78
C SER A 127 -14.67 22.29 -17.49
N MET A 128 -14.21 22.09 -16.24
CA MET A 128 -13.23 21.08 -15.88
C MET A 128 -13.69 19.63 -16.13
N GLU A 129 -14.98 19.37 -16.02
CA GLU A 129 -15.48 18.05 -16.36
C GLU A 129 -15.26 17.73 -17.85
N ASP A 130 -15.47 18.71 -18.71
CA ASP A 130 -15.20 18.62 -20.13
C ASP A 130 -13.69 18.63 -20.43
N PHE A 131 -12.91 19.43 -19.73
CA PHE A 131 -11.44 19.43 -19.81
C PHE A 131 -10.89 18.02 -19.50
N SER A 132 -11.36 17.44 -18.41
CA SER A 132 -10.96 16.09 -18.00
C SER A 132 -11.31 15.00 -19.03
N LYS A 133 -12.48 15.10 -19.67
CA LYS A 133 -12.93 14.18 -20.74
C LYS A 133 -12.12 14.34 -22.04
N GLN A 134 -11.57 15.52 -22.28
CA GLN A 134 -10.78 15.81 -23.48
C GLN A 134 -9.33 15.32 -23.41
N ILE A 135 -8.84 14.91 -22.25
CA ILE A 135 -7.53 14.27 -22.12
C ILE A 135 -7.60 12.90 -22.79
N LYS A 136 -7.23 12.84 -24.06
CA LYS A 136 -7.25 11.62 -24.90
C LYS A 136 -6.01 10.75 -24.67
N TYR A 137 -5.87 10.21 -23.47
CA TYR A 137 -4.92 9.16 -23.19
C TYR A 137 -5.70 7.91 -22.76
N LYS A 138 -5.60 6.86 -23.55
CA LYS A 138 -6.10 5.52 -23.17
C LYS A 138 -4.88 4.68 -22.82
N GLY A 139 -4.57 4.60 -21.53
CA GLY A 139 -3.65 3.60 -21.04
C GLY A 139 -4.21 2.18 -21.25
N ILE A 140 -3.36 1.19 -21.20
CA ILE A 140 -3.79 -0.21 -21.19
C ILE A 140 -4.67 -0.41 -19.96
N SER A 141 -5.94 -0.78 -20.17
CA SER A 141 -6.85 -1.08 -19.07
C SER A 141 -6.26 -2.19 -18.23
N SER A 142 -6.08 -1.95 -16.94
CA SER A 142 -5.66 -2.96 -15.97
C SER A 142 -6.62 -4.18 -15.90
N LYS A 143 -7.80 -4.07 -16.49
CA LYS A 143 -8.76 -5.18 -16.59
C LYS A 143 -8.24 -6.38 -17.37
N ASN A 144 -7.26 -6.20 -18.27
CA ASN A 144 -6.65 -7.30 -19.01
C ASN A 144 -5.48 -7.98 -18.25
N ASN A 145 -5.07 -7.45 -17.09
CA ASN A 145 -4.01 -8.05 -16.26
C ASN A 145 -4.58 -8.91 -15.11
N LEU A 146 -5.83 -9.34 -15.18
CA LEU A 146 -6.50 -10.19 -14.18
C LEU A 146 -5.94 -11.62 -14.10
N THR A 147 -4.93 -11.96 -14.89
CA THR A 147 -4.13 -13.18 -14.71
C THR A 147 -2.80 -12.86 -14.01
N GLN A 148 -2.82 -12.13 -12.88
CA GLN A 148 -1.70 -12.24 -11.98
C GLN A 148 -1.62 -13.71 -11.58
N LYS A 149 -0.60 -14.43 -12.09
CA LYS A 149 -0.40 -15.84 -11.75
C LYS A 149 -0.22 -15.91 -10.24
N LEU A 150 -1.24 -16.47 -9.57
CA LEU A 150 -1.14 -16.76 -8.15
C LEU A 150 0.04 -17.72 -7.93
N PRO A 151 0.77 -17.58 -6.83
CA PRO A 151 1.81 -18.55 -6.52
C PRO A 151 1.18 -19.93 -6.33
N THR A 152 1.85 -20.96 -6.80
CA THR A 152 1.47 -22.35 -6.55
C THR A 152 1.96 -22.78 -5.17
N GLU A 153 1.35 -23.83 -4.60
CA GLU A 153 1.81 -24.44 -3.34
C GLU A 153 3.29 -24.81 -3.40
N ASN A 154 3.75 -25.41 -4.50
CA ASN A 154 5.15 -25.77 -4.67
C ASN A 154 6.09 -24.56 -4.62
N GLN A 155 5.69 -23.43 -5.20
CA GLN A 155 6.48 -22.19 -5.14
C GLN A 155 6.52 -21.61 -3.73
N LEU A 156 5.42 -21.71 -2.98
CA LEU A 156 5.34 -21.26 -1.58
C LEU A 156 6.19 -22.14 -0.67
N ASN A 157 6.15 -23.45 -0.87
CA ASN A 157 6.96 -24.42 -0.10
C ASN A 157 8.46 -24.24 -0.41
N ASP A 158 8.83 -24.01 -1.67
CA ASP A 158 10.22 -23.70 -2.06
C ASP A 158 10.73 -22.40 -1.42
N MET A 159 9.87 -21.36 -1.36
CA MET A 159 10.21 -20.12 -0.66
C MET A 159 10.43 -20.36 0.84
N GLU A 160 9.54 -21.12 1.47
CA GLU A 160 9.62 -21.47 2.90
C GLU A 160 10.91 -22.24 3.21
N GLU A 161 11.25 -23.26 2.40
CA GLU A 161 12.49 -24.01 2.55
C GLU A 161 13.74 -23.12 2.42
N LYS A 162 13.75 -22.20 1.45
CA LYS A 162 14.86 -21.23 1.30
C LYS A 162 15.04 -20.34 2.52
N ILE A 163 13.94 -19.89 3.13
CA ILE A 163 13.98 -19.12 4.37
C ILE A 163 14.55 -19.98 5.51
N MET A 164 14.09 -21.25 5.63
CA MET A 164 14.54 -22.19 6.67
C MET A 164 16.03 -22.50 6.59
N ARG A 165 16.61 -22.48 5.41
CA ARG A 165 18.08 -22.69 5.21
C ARG A 165 18.94 -21.50 5.67
N LYS A 166 18.34 -20.38 6.11
CA LYS A 166 19.10 -19.22 6.62
C LYS A 166 19.84 -19.58 7.90
N LYS A 167 21.16 -19.37 7.93
CA LYS A 167 22.03 -19.69 9.07
C LYS A 167 21.75 -18.80 10.29
N ASP A 168 21.48 -17.50 10.07
CA ASP A 168 21.16 -16.54 11.13
C ASP A 168 19.78 -16.91 11.71
N GLU A 169 19.76 -17.36 12.94
CA GLU A 169 18.58 -17.87 13.61
C GLU A 169 17.52 -16.79 13.83
N CYS A 170 17.92 -15.61 14.26
CA CYS A 170 17.01 -14.47 14.44
C CYS A 170 16.30 -14.11 13.14
N VAL A 171 17.07 -14.01 12.05
CA VAL A 171 16.53 -13.70 10.72
C VAL A 171 15.64 -14.82 10.21
N ARG A 172 16.04 -16.07 10.42
CA ARG A 172 15.26 -17.25 10.01
C ARG A 172 13.91 -17.30 10.71
N ASN A 173 13.89 -17.30 12.05
CA ASN A 173 12.68 -17.41 12.84
C ASN A 173 11.71 -16.25 12.57
N ARG A 174 12.23 -15.03 12.50
CA ARG A 174 11.42 -13.88 12.12
C ARG A 174 10.82 -14.02 10.72
N ASN A 175 11.61 -14.38 9.73
CA ASN A 175 11.18 -14.44 8.34
C ASN A 175 10.15 -15.55 8.11
N ILE A 176 10.29 -16.69 8.77
CA ILE A 176 9.31 -17.78 8.75
C ILE A 176 7.98 -17.33 9.35
N ALA A 177 8.01 -16.68 10.50
CA ALA A 177 6.79 -16.16 11.11
C ALA A 177 6.10 -15.12 10.23
N ILE A 178 6.85 -14.17 9.65
CA ILE A 178 6.32 -13.18 8.69
C ILE A 178 5.68 -13.87 7.49
N PHE A 179 6.37 -14.85 6.89
CA PHE A 179 5.89 -15.58 5.73
C PHE A 179 4.58 -16.35 6.04
N ARG A 180 4.57 -17.14 7.13
CA ARG A 180 3.40 -17.94 7.51
C ARG A 180 2.21 -17.09 7.92
N VAL A 181 2.44 -15.98 8.65
CA VAL A 181 1.35 -15.05 9.01
C VAL A 181 0.76 -14.43 7.74
N LEU A 182 1.57 -13.96 6.79
CA LEU A 182 1.06 -13.42 5.52
C LEU A 182 0.32 -14.48 4.70
N ARG A 183 0.81 -15.72 4.65
CA ARG A 183 0.18 -16.85 3.95
C ARG A 183 -1.16 -17.22 4.57
N GLY A 184 -1.23 -17.30 5.91
CA GLY A 184 -2.40 -17.76 6.65
C GLY A 184 -3.45 -16.69 6.95
N THR A 185 -3.18 -15.39 6.71
CA THR A 185 -4.11 -14.30 7.03
C THR A 185 -4.42 -13.37 5.86
N GLY A 186 -3.55 -13.29 4.86
CA GLY A 186 -3.68 -12.37 3.75
C GLY A 186 -3.62 -10.89 4.12
N ILE A 187 -3.13 -10.51 5.31
CA ILE A 187 -2.97 -9.10 5.69
C ILE A 187 -1.93 -8.38 4.82
N ARG A 188 -2.00 -7.05 4.78
CA ARG A 188 -1.01 -6.26 4.03
C ARG A 188 0.32 -6.21 4.79
N GLU A 189 1.43 -6.10 4.05
CA GLU A 189 2.76 -5.93 4.64
C GLU A 189 2.84 -4.71 5.58
N SER A 190 2.09 -3.65 5.29
CA SER A 190 2.00 -2.46 6.15
C SER A 190 1.23 -2.72 7.45
N GLU A 191 0.21 -3.56 7.39
CA GLU A 191 -0.56 -4.00 8.56
C GLU A 191 0.33 -4.86 9.46
N LEU A 192 1.07 -5.81 8.87
CA LEU A 192 2.01 -6.67 9.60
C LEU A 192 3.16 -5.89 10.24
N ALA A 193 3.79 -4.97 9.49
CA ALA A 193 4.86 -4.12 10.01
C ALA A 193 4.42 -3.21 11.16
N GLY A 194 3.15 -2.85 11.17
CA GLY A 194 2.54 -1.98 12.18
C GLY A 194 2.11 -2.67 13.47
N LEU A 195 2.21 -3.99 13.58
CA LEU A 195 1.74 -4.73 14.76
C LEU A 195 2.59 -4.42 15.99
N ASP A 196 1.91 -4.07 17.07
CA ASP A 196 2.46 -3.96 18.41
C ASP A 196 2.08 -5.22 19.24
N LEU A 197 2.84 -5.53 20.28
CA LEU A 197 2.54 -6.68 21.16
C LEU A 197 1.14 -6.58 21.78
N SER A 198 0.67 -5.35 22.05
CA SER A 198 -0.68 -5.09 22.55
C SER A 198 -1.80 -5.42 21.56
N ASP A 199 -1.46 -5.64 20.28
CA ASP A 199 -2.41 -6.04 19.25
C ASP A 199 -2.64 -7.56 19.18
N LEU A 200 -1.91 -8.31 19.97
CA LEU A 200 -1.97 -9.77 19.96
C LEU A 200 -2.96 -10.27 21.02
N HIS A 201 -3.98 -10.98 20.59
CA HIS A 201 -4.95 -11.68 21.42
C HIS A 201 -4.80 -13.16 21.12
N LEU A 202 -3.80 -13.79 21.75
CA LEU A 202 -3.45 -15.19 21.53
C LEU A 202 -3.98 -16.02 22.70
N ASP A 203 -5.00 -16.82 22.47
CA ASP A 203 -5.54 -17.73 23.46
C ASP A 203 -4.57 -18.90 23.68
N GLU A 204 -4.34 -19.27 24.94
CA GLU A 204 -3.50 -20.41 25.31
C GLU A 204 -4.22 -21.75 25.09
N ASN A 205 -5.55 -21.77 25.15
CA ASN A 205 -6.37 -22.95 25.01
C ASN A 205 -6.92 -23.10 23.59
N SER A 206 -6.38 -24.03 22.85
CA SER A 206 -6.67 -24.25 21.42
C SER A 206 -8.04 -24.90 21.11
N GLU A 207 -8.93 -25.07 22.06
CA GLU A 207 -10.29 -25.58 21.85
C GLU A 207 -11.28 -24.41 21.66
N CYS A 208 -11.15 -23.69 20.56
CA CYS A 208 -12.05 -22.56 20.24
C CYS A 208 -13.46 -23.06 19.91
N ILE A 209 -14.42 -22.69 20.73
CA ILE A 209 -15.84 -23.01 20.54
C ILE A 209 -16.56 -21.85 19.82
N ASP A 210 -16.11 -20.60 19.99
CA ASP A 210 -16.68 -19.38 19.43
C ASP A 210 -15.61 -18.56 18.67
N LEU A 211 -16.04 -17.72 17.71
CA LEU A 211 -15.17 -16.77 17.02
C LEU A 211 -14.53 -15.75 17.98
N ASN A 212 -15.19 -15.44 19.09
CA ASN A 212 -14.67 -14.53 20.11
C ASN A 212 -13.49 -15.12 20.89
N ASP A 213 -13.41 -16.47 20.96
CA ASP A 213 -12.36 -17.19 21.67
C ASP A 213 -11.18 -17.58 20.76
N MET A 214 -11.24 -17.22 19.46
CA MET A 214 -10.17 -17.50 18.51
C MET A 214 -9.01 -16.53 18.68
N SER A 215 -7.78 -17.07 18.63
CA SER A 215 -6.57 -16.25 18.55
C SER A 215 -6.64 -15.30 17.36
N HIS A 216 -6.44 -14.01 17.60
CA HIS A 216 -6.49 -12.98 16.57
C HIS A 216 -5.47 -11.87 16.83
N ILE A 217 -5.23 -11.08 15.80
CA ILE A 217 -4.42 -9.87 15.85
C ILE A 217 -5.27 -8.67 15.43
N MET A 218 -5.08 -7.54 16.11
CA MET A 218 -5.75 -6.30 15.77
C MET A 218 -4.92 -5.50 14.76
N VAL A 219 -5.42 -5.34 13.54
CA VAL A 219 -4.69 -4.63 12.48
C VAL A 219 -5.34 -3.30 12.14
N LEU A 220 -4.52 -2.27 11.94
CA LEU A 220 -4.98 -0.97 11.50
C LEU A 220 -5.04 -0.92 9.97
N PRO A 221 -6.24 -0.83 9.35
CA PRO A 221 -6.39 -0.82 7.90
C PRO A 221 -5.66 0.36 7.24
N LYS A 222 -5.39 0.23 5.93
CA LYS A 222 -4.82 1.34 5.14
C LYS A 222 -5.83 2.49 5.05
N GLY A 223 -5.36 3.71 5.30
CA GLY A 223 -6.21 4.91 5.31
C GLY A 223 -6.75 5.31 6.68
N TYR A 224 -6.66 4.44 7.67
CA TYR A 224 -7.11 4.70 9.04
C TYR A 224 -5.93 5.07 9.96
N GLN A 225 -6.20 5.86 10.99
CA GLN A 225 -5.15 6.42 11.87
C GLN A 225 -5.43 6.21 13.37
N ARG A 226 -6.67 5.87 13.75
CA ARG A 226 -7.08 5.74 15.15
C ARG A 226 -7.03 4.29 15.61
N GLU A 227 -6.62 4.06 16.85
CA GLU A 227 -6.62 2.73 17.49
C GLU A 227 -8.01 2.06 17.45
N THR A 228 -9.08 2.86 17.57
CA THR A 228 -10.48 2.39 17.51
C THR A 228 -10.90 1.88 16.13
N GLU A 229 -10.09 2.10 15.11
CA GLU A 229 -10.35 1.67 13.73
C GLU A 229 -9.65 0.35 13.38
N LYS A 230 -8.97 -0.27 14.36
CA LYS A 230 -8.38 -1.61 14.20
C LYS A 230 -9.47 -2.65 14.02
N ARG A 231 -9.20 -3.63 13.20
CA ARG A 231 -10.06 -4.80 12.97
C ARG A 231 -9.37 -6.09 13.39
N PRO A 232 -10.12 -7.09 13.88
CA PRO A 232 -9.56 -8.39 14.15
C PRO A 232 -9.20 -9.13 12.86
N VAL A 233 -8.11 -9.89 12.91
CA VAL A 233 -7.69 -10.85 11.91
C VAL A 233 -7.37 -12.15 12.63
N TYR A 234 -8.13 -13.18 12.34
CA TYR A 234 -8.02 -14.46 13.01
C TYR A 234 -6.81 -15.24 12.54
N LEU A 235 -6.15 -15.91 13.48
CA LEU A 235 -4.94 -16.71 13.28
C LEU A 235 -5.26 -18.17 13.55
N THR A 236 -4.87 -19.04 12.64
CA THR A 236 -5.05 -20.49 12.79
C THR A 236 -3.87 -21.25 12.24
N GLY A 237 -3.78 -22.54 12.58
CA GLY A 237 -2.82 -23.47 11.97
C GLY A 237 -1.37 -23.00 12.06
N SER A 238 -0.68 -23.06 10.92
CA SER A 238 0.75 -22.75 10.81
C SER A 238 1.09 -21.29 11.09
N ALA A 239 0.14 -20.36 10.84
CA ALA A 239 0.35 -18.93 11.09
C ALA A 239 0.42 -18.65 12.61
N LEU A 240 -0.52 -19.18 13.38
CA LEU A 240 -0.54 -19.06 14.84
C LEU A 240 0.70 -19.70 15.48
N LYS A 241 1.00 -20.94 15.07
CA LYS A 241 2.18 -21.67 15.57
C LYS A 241 3.46 -20.88 15.31
N ALA A 242 3.68 -20.41 14.09
CA ALA A 242 4.89 -19.67 13.73
C ALA A 242 5.00 -18.31 14.46
N LEU A 243 3.86 -17.65 14.70
CA LEU A 243 3.85 -16.40 15.48
C LEU A 243 4.25 -16.67 16.95
N ARG A 244 3.73 -17.74 17.57
CA ARG A 244 4.10 -18.13 18.95
C ARG A 244 5.59 -18.48 19.05
N GLU A 245 6.09 -19.33 18.15
CA GLU A 245 7.52 -19.70 18.10
C GLU A 245 8.43 -18.46 17.94
N TRP A 246 7.99 -17.49 17.11
CA TRP A 246 8.72 -16.22 16.98
C TRP A 246 8.68 -15.40 18.27
N LEU A 247 7.54 -15.30 18.95
CA LEU A 247 7.42 -14.53 20.19
C LEU A 247 8.27 -15.12 21.31
N GLU A 248 8.30 -16.45 21.45
CA GLU A 248 9.18 -17.16 22.37
C GLU A 248 10.65 -16.81 22.08
N TYR A 249 11.07 -16.94 20.82
CA TYR A 249 12.43 -16.58 20.41
C TYR A 249 12.73 -15.10 20.64
N ARG A 250 11.79 -14.21 20.26
CA ARG A 250 11.92 -12.77 20.46
C ARG A 250 12.21 -12.40 21.94
N ASN A 251 11.55 -13.08 22.85
CA ASN A 251 11.72 -12.86 24.30
C ASN A 251 13.14 -13.23 24.80
N THR A 252 13.90 -14.03 24.06
CA THR A 252 15.30 -14.33 24.38
C THR A 252 16.28 -13.24 23.90
N LEU A 253 15.83 -12.29 23.09
CA LEU A 253 16.68 -11.25 22.52
C LEU A 253 16.94 -10.11 23.54
N ASN A 254 18.22 -9.83 23.81
CA ASN A 254 18.63 -8.81 24.78
C ASN A 254 18.80 -7.39 24.16
N ASN A 255 18.75 -7.28 22.85
CA ASN A 255 19.06 -6.02 22.13
C ASN A 255 17.82 -5.36 21.51
N ILE A 256 16.62 -5.59 22.03
CA ILE A 256 15.39 -5.02 21.48
C ILE A 256 15.32 -3.52 21.76
N VAL A 257 15.33 -2.71 20.70
CA VAL A 257 15.19 -1.25 20.73
C VAL A 257 13.72 -0.83 20.70
N ASP A 258 12.92 -1.39 19.77
CA ASP A 258 11.46 -1.17 19.72
C ASP A 258 10.76 -2.29 20.49
N LYS A 259 10.50 -2.03 21.78
CA LYS A 259 9.90 -3.03 22.70
C LYS A 259 8.46 -3.36 22.35
N GLU A 260 7.74 -2.44 21.72
CA GLU A 260 6.33 -2.63 21.33
C GLU A 260 6.19 -3.49 20.08
N ALA A 261 7.18 -3.46 19.18
CA ALA A 261 7.09 -4.14 17.88
C ALA A 261 6.98 -5.66 18.02
N VAL A 262 6.01 -6.27 17.36
CA VAL A 262 5.93 -7.73 17.23
C VAL A 262 7.15 -8.28 16.51
N PHE A 263 7.46 -7.73 15.34
CA PHE A 263 8.59 -8.16 14.52
C PHE A 263 9.76 -7.18 14.62
N VAL A 264 10.91 -7.67 15.05
CA VAL A 264 12.14 -6.89 15.15
C VAL A 264 13.25 -7.44 14.26
N ASN A 265 14.10 -6.55 13.79
CA ASN A 265 15.30 -6.88 13.05
C ASN A 265 16.41 -7.35 14.00
N LYS A 266 17.49 -7.90 13.45
CA LYS A 266 18.68 -8.32 14.21
C LYS A 266 19.26 -7.25 15.13
N ASN A 267 19.11 -5.97 14.78
CA ASN A 267 19.55 -4.83 15.58
C ASN A 267 18.50 -4.34 16.59
N GLY A 268 17.43 -5.09 16.80
CA GLY A 268 16.36 -4.78 17.75
C GLY A 268 15.36 -3.72 17.30
N THR A 269 15.53 -3.14 16.13
CA THR A 269 14.58 -2.16 15.57
C THR A 269 13.40 -2.87 14.91
N ARG A 270 12.24 -2.20 14.83
CA ARG A 270 11.04 -2.70 14.16
C ARG A 270 11.33 -3.11 12.70
N THR A 271 10.79 -4.25 12.31
CA THR A 271 10.76 -4.69 10.91
C THR A 271 9.80 -3.81 10.11
N THR A 272 10.30 -3.15 9.07
CA THR A 272 9.54 -2.23 8.23
C THR A 272 8.90 -2.95 7.03
N GLU A 273 7.94 -2.30 6.35
CA GLU A 273 7.40 -2.79 5.07
C GLU A 273 8.53 -3.11 4.05
N ARG A 274 9.57 -2.29 4.00
CA ARG A 274 10.72 -2.52 3.10
C ARG A 274 11.45 -3.80 3.46
N ASN A 275 11.65 -4.08 4.74
CA ASN A 275 12.28 -5.33 5.18
C ASN A 275 11.43 -6.55 4.80
N ILE A 276 10.09 -6.45 4.94
CA ILE A 276 9.18 -7.53 4.54
C ILE A 276 9.26 -7.76 3.03
N LYS A 277 9.19 -6.71 2.21
CA LYS A 277 9.36 -6.82 0.74
C LYS A 277 10.68 -7.47 0.37
N GLN A 278 11.76 -7.11 1.06
CA GLN A 278 13.09 -7.67 0.83
C GLN A 278 13.16 -9.19 1.11
N ILE A 279 12.36 -9.72 2.07
CA ILE A 279 12.24 -11.18 2.28
C ILE A 279 11.72 -11.83 0.99
N PHE A 280 10.67 -11.27 0.40
CA PHE A 280 10.08 -11.79 -0.84
C PHE A 280 11.00 -11.60 -2.06
N GLU A 281 11.70 -10.48 -2.15
CA GLU A 281 12.72 -10.23 -3.18
C GLU A 281 13.84 -11.28 -3.12
N ASN A 282 14.29 -11.65 -1.91
CA ASN A 282 15.41 -12.56 -1.70
C ASN A 282 15.05 -14.04 -1.87
N TYR A 283 13.84 -14.45 -1.50
CA TYR A 283 13.45 -15.85 -1.40
C TYR A 283 12.29 -16.24 -2.31
N GLY A 284 11.47 -15.28 -2.74
CA GLY A 284 10.18 -15.53 -3.38
C GLY A 284 10.22 -15.80 -4.88
N ASN A 285 11.35 -15.61 -5.56
CA ASN A 285 11.47 -15.83 -7.01
C ASN A 285 10.30 -15.20 -7.81
N GLY A 286 10.04 -13.91 -7.56
CA GLY A 286 8.94 -13.15 -8.19
C GLY A 286 7.62 -13.14 -7.39
N ILE A 287 7.50 -13.91 -6.31
CA ILE A 287 6.36 -13.81 -5.38
C ILE A 287 6.49 -12.49 -4.60
N THR A 288 5.37 -11.82 -4.38
CA THR A 288 5.30 -10.57 -3.61
C THR A 288 4.34 -10.72 -2.43
N PRO A 289 4.44 -9.89 -1.36
CA PRO A 289 3.47 -9.89 -0.27
C PRO A 289 2.02 -9.69 -0.75
N HIS A 290 1.83 -8.89 -1.80
CA HIS A 290 0.50 -8.65 -2.36
C HIS A 290 -0.07 -9.89 -3.06
N MET A 291 0.79 -10.70 -3.71
CA MET A 291 0.39 -11.98 -4.28
C MET A 291 -0.02 -12.99 -3.20
N MET A 292 0.61 -12.97 -2.01
CA MET A 292 0.18 -13.78 -0.86
C MET A 292 -1.25 -13.45 -0.43
N ARG A 293 -1.58 -12.17 -0.41
CA ARG A 293 -2.94 -11.72 -0.10
C ARG A 293 -3.96 -12.18 -1.14
N HIS A 294 -3.63 -12.12 -2.43
CA HIS A 294 -4.48 -12.65 -3.50
C HIS A 294 -4.62 -14.17 -3.42
N TYR A 295 -3.54 -14.86 -3.10
CA TYR A 295 -3.54 -16.30 -2.88
C TYR A 295 -4.47 -16.71 -1.73
N TYR A 296 -4.31 -16.09 -0.54
CA TYR A 296 -5.20 -16.29 0.61
C TYR A 296 -6.66 -16.04 0.24
N ALA A 297 -6.94 -14.90 -0.38
CA ALA A 297 -8.28 -14.54 -0.83
C ALA A 297 -8.87 -15.57 -1.80
N SER A 298 -8.06 -16.09 -2.73
CA SER A 298 -8.51 -17.11 -3.71
C SER A 298 -8.85 -18.44 -3.04
N ILE A 299 -8.03 -18.90 -2.09
CA ILE A 299 -8.29 -20.15 -1.35
C ILE A 299 -9.53 -20.01 -0.49
N MET A 300 -9.60 -18.96 0.32
CA MET A 300 -10.69 -18.74 1.25
C MET A 300 -12.03 -18.55 0.53
N ASN A 301 -12.01 -17.94 -0.66
CA ASN A 301 -13.22 -17.75 -1.46
C ASN A 301 -13.73 -19.05 -2.09
N ARG A 302 -12.86 -19.99 -2.44
CA ARG A 302 -13.28 -21.31 -2.91
C ARG A 302 -14.02 -22.12 -1.82
N ASN A 303 -13.77 -21.81 -0.57
CA ASN A 303 -14.07 -22.64 0.59
C ASN A 303 -14.94 -21.96 1.64
N GLY A 304 -15.22 -20.64 1.52
CA GLY A 304 -15.76 -19.89 2.62
C GLY A 304 -16.87 -18.88 2.29
N ASN A 305 -17.32 -18.22 3.35
CA ASN A 305 -18.27 -17.14 3.29
C ASN A 305 -17.58 -15.84 2.83
N LEU A 306 -18.06 -15.25 1.74
CA LEU A 306 -17.53 -14.02 1.17
C LEU A 306 -17.46 -12.86 2.19
N ALA A 307 -18.42 -12.78 3.11
CA ALA A 307 -18.46 -11.76 4.16
C ALA A 307 -17.28 -11.89 5.13
N PHE A 308 -16.92 -13.11 5.51
CA PHE A 308 -15.74 -13.36 6.36
C PHE A 308 -14.44 -12.99 5.64
N VAL A 309 -14.30 -13.38 4.38
CA VAL A 309 -13.12 -13.01 3.58
C VAL A 309 -12.98 -11.49 3.48
N GLN A 310 -14.10 -10.76 3.31
CA GLN A 310 -14.10 -9.31 3.34
C GLN A 310 -13.64 -8.73 4.66
N GLN A 311 -14.20 -9.23 5.76
CA GLN A 311 -13.83 -8.81 7.11
C GLN A 311 -12.34 -9.11 7.37
N GLN A 312 -11.90 -10.32 7.09
CA GLN A 312 -10.53 -10.78 7.27
C GLN A 312 -9.52 -9.96 6.47
N LEU A 313 -9.87 -9.61 5.24
CA LEU A 313 -9.03 -8.80 4.35
C LEU A 313 -9.22 -7.29 4.54
N GLY A 314 -10.30 -6.82 5.15
CA GLY A 314 -10.62 -5.39 5.29
C GLY A 314 -10.83 -4.72 3.94
N HIS A 315 -11.67 -5.31 3.09
CA HIS A 315 -12.10 -4.69 1.84
C HIS A 315 -13.26 -3.73 2.11
N SER A 316 -13.10 -2.45 1.74
CA SER A 316 -14.13 -1.42 1.92
C SER A 316 -15.33 -1.55 0.97
N SER A 317 -15.24 -2.43 -0.04
CA SER A 317 -16.28 -2.62 -1.05
C SER A 317 -16.48 -4.10 -1.37
N VAL A 318 -17.75 -4.56 -1.35
CA VAL A 318 -18.17 -5.90 -1.80
C VAL A 318 -17.75 -6.15 -3.25
N ASN A 319 -17.84 -5.14 -4.10
CA ASN A 319 -17.45 -5.24 -5.50
C ASN A 319 -15.97 -5.60 -5.69
N THR A 320 -15.08 -5.20 -4.79
CA THR A 320 -13.66 -5.57 -4.85
C THR A 320 -13.47 -7.06 -4.60
N THR A 321 -14.28 -7.66 -3.74
CA THR A 321 -14.22 -9.09 -3.43
C THR A 321 -14.97 -9.92 -4.47
N VAL A 322 -16.15 -9.47 -4.91
CA VAL A 322 -16.95 -10.16 -5.91
C VAL A 322 -16.27 -10.17 -7.29
N ASN A 323 -15.75 -9.02 -7.73
CA ASN A 323 -15.10 -8.92 -9.04
C ASN A 323 -13.79 -9.73 -9.15
N ASN A 324 -13.14 -9.99 -8.02
CA ASN A 324 -11.88 -10.74 -7.98
C ASN A 324 -12.10 -12.24 -7.67
N TYR A 325 -13.25 -12.64 -7.07
CA TYR A 325 -13.35 -13.95 -6.40
C TYR A 325 -14.73 -14.62 -6.44
N ALA A 326 -15.65 -14.22 -7.31
CA ALA A 326 -16.99 -14.81 -7.37
C ALA A 326 -16.94 -16.31 -7.73
N ASN A 327 -17.11 -17.17 -6.75
CA ASN A 327 -17.82 -18.44 -6.74
C ASN A 327 -17.40 -19.36 -5.57
N GLY A 328 -18.33 -19.65 -4.67
CA GLY A 328 -18.30 -20.81 -3.78
C GLY A 328 -18.25 -20.53 -2.27
N ALA A 329 -19.34 -20.81 -1.60
CA ALA A 329 -19.45 -20.87 -0.15
C ALA A 329 -19.76 -22.32 0.28
N VAL A 330 -19.10 -22.83 1.32
CA VAL A 330 -19.54 -23.71 2.43
C VAL A 330 -18.34 -24.26 3.19
N GLY A 331 -18.40 -24.27 4.53
CA GLY A 331 -17.45 -25.01 5.40
C GLY A 331 -16.23 -24.21 5.90
N MET A 332 -16.45 -23.07 6.58
CA MET A 332 -15.38 -22.14 6.98
C MET A 332 -14.47 -22.63 8.12
N ARG A 333 -15.03 -23.34 9.08
CA ARG A 333 -14.31 -23.77 10.31
C ARG A 333 -13.30 -24.89 10.04
N GLU A 334 -13.72 -25.90 9.29
CA GLU A 334 -12.88 -27.07 8.98
C GLU A 334 -11.64 -26.71 8.17
N LYS A 335 -11.75 -25.71 7.29
CA LYS A 335 -10.67 -25.32 6.36
C LYS A 335 -9.70 -24.27 6.89
N LEU A 336 -10.08 -23.51 7.92
CA LEU A 336 -9.14 -22.70 8.69
C LEU A 336 -8.19 -23.57 9.52
N MET A 337 -8.64 -24.78 9.91
CA MET A 337 -7.86 -25.73 10.69
C MET A 337 -6.85 -26.54 9.85
N GLU A 338 -7.11 -26.66 8.53
CA GLU A 338 -6.24 -27.39 7.59
C GLU A 338 -5.09 -26.54 7.02
N MET A 339 -5.08 -25.23 7.25
CA MET A 339 -4.02 -24.29 6.86
C MET A 339 -3.01 -24.04 7.97
#